data_30ab0660a8c7533cd99b2e51711ce8c8
#
_entry.id   30ab0660a8c7533cd99b2e51711ce8c8
#
_cell.length_a   1.000
_cell.length_b   1.000
_cell.length_c   1.000
_cell.angle_alpha   90.00
_cell.angle_beta   90.00
_cell.angle_gamma   90.00
#
_symmetry.space_group_name_H-M   'P 1'
#
loop_
_entity.id
_entity.type
_entity.pdbx_description
1 polymer ?
#
loop_
_entity_poly.entity_id
_entity_poly.type
_entity_poly.pdbx_seq_one_letter_code
_entity_poly.pdbx_strand_id
1 'polypeptide(L)'
;MQGKAIASAGVLALAIALLPAAARPAEGPAAGAGTYEMEVLGLQTDPQSGTPLLLLRAKQDKRELTMFIGPVEANAIAIPLQGMRPPRPLTHDLLLEVIHRFRGKLKRVVITDMREGTYYANLILDAQGQEMVLDSRPSDAIALALREGAPILAAEAAFVRSPEPPAEGGKQ
;
A
#
# COMPACT_ATOMS: atom_id res chain seq x y z
N MET A 1 56.01 54.68 26.02
CA MET A 1 54.89 54.06 26.75
C MET A 1 54.20 53.06 25.87
N GLN A 2 54.35 51.77 26.20
CA GLN A 2 53.98 50.67 25.40
C GLN A 2 52.50 50.30 25.62
N GLY A 3 51.66 50.32 24.59
CA GLY A 3 50.31 49.82 24.63
C GLY A 3 50.29 48.35 24.13
N LYS A 4 49.86 47.40 24.99
CA LYS A 4 49.77 45.98 24.71
C LYS A 4 48.53 45.73 23.87
N ALA A 5 48.70 45.10 22.74
CA ALA A 5 47.61 44.54 21.91
C ALA A 5 47.08 43.21 22.53
N ILE A 6 45.78 43.16 22.77
CA ILE A 6 45.10 41.96 23.24
C ILE A 6 44.57 41.19 21.98
N ALA A 7 45.13 40.01 21.74
CA ALA A 7 44.66 39.13 20.70
C ALA A 7 43.31 38.47 21.08
N SER A 8 42.28 38.74 20.29
CA SER A 8 40.98 38.09 20.41
C SER A 8 41.00 36.71 19.72
N ALA A 9 40.87 35.65 20.51
CA ALA A 9 40.75 34.29 19.99
C ALA A 9 39.32 34.08 19.47
N GLY A 10 39.19 33.94 18.15
CA GLY A 10 37.92 33.60 17.53
C GLY A 10 37.53 32.12 17.77
N VAL A 11 36.42 31.92 18.44
CA VAL A 11 35.81 30.59 18.59
C VAL A 11 35.12 30.26 17.31
N LEU A 12 35.66 29.27 16.55
CA LEU A 12 35.08 28.71 15.36
C LEU A 12 33.96 27.74 15.78
N ALA A 13 32.71 28.16 15.73
CA ALA A 13 31.54 27.31 15.96
C ALA A 13 31.31 26.40 14.73
N LEU A 14 31.63 25.15 14.89
CA LEU A 14 31.31 24.10 13.88
C LEU A 14 29.81 23.79 13.94
N ALA A 15 29.02 24.40 13.05
CA ALA A 15 27.62 24.08 12.88
C ALA A 15 27.50 22.75 12.13
N ILE A 16 27.23 21.65 12.85
CA ILE A 16 26.85 20.38 12.24
C ILE A 16 25.42 20.53 11.73
N ALA A 17 25.25 20.78 10.43
CA ALA A 17 23.96 20.75 9.76
C ALA A 17 23.46 19.31 9.73
N LEU A 18 22.52 19.00 10.63
CA LEU A 18 21.75 17.75 10.61
C LEU A 18 20.78 17.85 9.42
N LEU A 19 21.20 17.39 8.24
CA LEU A 19 20.33 17.25 7.08
C LEU A 19 19.30 16.16 7.42
N PRO A 20 17.98 16.44 7.35
CA PRO A 20 17.00 15.39 7.46
C PRO A 20 17.22 14.41 6.28
N ALA A 21 17.36 13.14 6.60
CA ALA A 21 17.37 12.09 5.58
C ALA A 21 16.05 12.18 4.81
N ALA A 22 16.10 12.74 3.61
CA ALA A 22 14.97 12.76 2.70
C ALA A 22 14.58 11.30 2.46
N ALA A 23 13.41 10.90 2.95
CA ALA A 23 12.82 9.62 2.61
C ALA A 23 12.75 9.57 1.08
N ARG A 24 13.52 8.64 0.48
CA ARG A 24 13.42 8.37 -0.96
C ARG A 24 11.96 8.00 -1.25
N PRO A 25 11.31 8.66 -2.22
CA PRO A 25 10.02 8.16 -2.69
C PRO A 25 10.24 6.72 -3.15
N ALA A 26 9.43 5.79 -2.64
CA ALA A 26 9.39 4.45 -3.16
C ALA A 26 8.98 4.56 -4.63
N GLU A 27 9.88 4.22 -5.55
CA GLU A 27 9.55 4.11 -6.98
C GLU A 27 8.61 2.90 -7.11
N GLY A 28 7.31 3.16 -7.04
CA GLY A 28 6.31 2.17 -7.36
C GLY A 28 6.32 1.88 -8.87
N PRO A 29 5.99 0.66 -9.32
CA PRO A 29 5.91 0.35 -10.73
C PRO A 29 4.96 1.32 -11.41
N ALA A 30 5.47 2.00 -12.45
CA ALA A 30 4.68 2.89 -13.29
C ALA A 30 3.49 2.08 -13.88
N ALA A 31 2.29 2.62 -13.82
CA ALA A 31 1.15 2.04 -14.50
C ALA A 31 1.45 2.02 -16.02
N GLY A 32 1.68 0.84 -16.58
CA GLY A 32 1.92 0.73 -18.01
C GLY A 32 2.54 -0.58 -18.48
N ALA A 33 3.54 -1.10 -17.84
CA ALA A 33 4.17 -2.34 -18.27
C ALA A 33 3.93 -3.45 -17.24
N GLY A 34 3.04 -4.41 -17.57
CA GLY A 34 2.84 -5.62 -16.76
C GLY A 34 1.95 -5.42 -15.53
N THR A 35 0.95 -4.52 -15.59
CA THR A 35 -0.10 -4.44 -14.58
C THR A 35 -1.46 -4.85 -15.15
N TYR A 36 -2.28 -5.49 -14.33
CA TYR A 36 -3.60 -6.01 -14.66
C TYR A 36 -4.66 -5.31 -13.80
N GLU A 37 -5.71 -4.84 -14.43
CA GLU A 37 -6.84 -4.30 -13.69
C GLU A 37 -7.62 -5.43 -13.02
N MET A 38 -7.86 -5.27 -11.72
CA MET A 38 -8.51 -6.28 -10.89
C MET A 38 -9.95 -5.89 -10.56
N GLU A 39 -10.84 -6.86 -10.56
CA GLU A 39 -12.16 -6.77 -9.95
C GLU A 39 -12.19 -7.54 -8.64
N VAL A 40 -12.87 -7.01 -7.64
CA VAL A 40 -13.11 -7.72 -6.38
C VAL A 40 -14.32 -8.61 -6.57
N LEU A 41 -14.12 -9.94 -6.55
CA LEU A 41 -15.20 -10.91 -6.68
C LEU A 41 -16.03 -11.02 -5.40
N GLY A 42 -15.40 -10.80 -4.25
CA GLY A 42 -16.04 -10.86 -2.96
C GLY A 42 -15.15 -11.42 -1.85
N LEU A 43 -15.83 -11.76 -0.78
CA LEU A 43 -15.23 -12.38 0.41
C LEU A 43 -15.82 -13.78 0.60
N GLN A 44 -14.97 -14.72 0.97
CA GLN A 44 -15.34 -16.07 1.39
C GLN A 44 -14.75 -16.35 2.76
N THR A 45 -15.15 -17.47 3.36
CA THR A 45 -14.54 -17.97 4.59
C THR A 45 -13.88 -19.30 4.27
N ASP A 46 -12.62 -19.44 4.62
CA ASP A 46 -11.94 -20.72 4.51
C ASP A 46 -12.61 -21.75 5.44
N PRO A 47 -13.11 -22.86 4.92
CA PRO A 47 -13.85 -23.83 5.73
C PRO A 47 -13.01 -24.55 6.76
N GLN A 48 -11.68 -24.57 6.62
CA GLN A 48 -10.77 -25.25 7.55
C GLN A 48 -10.36 -24.36 8.71
N SER A 49 -9.99 -23.09 8.42
CA SER A 49 -9.48 -22.18 9.43
C SER A 49 -10.53 -21.17 9.94
N GLY A 50 -11.65 -21.00 9.22
CA GLY A 50 -12.61 -19.93 9.50
C GLY A 50 -12.11 -18.54 9.14
N THR A 51 -10.94 -18.44 8.49
CA THR A 51 -10.30 -17.17 8.14
C THR A 51 -10.94 -16.57 6.89
N PRO A 52 -11.22 -15.24 6.86
CA PRO A 52 -11.72 -14.59 5.68
C PRO A 52 -10.71 -14.61 4.51
N LEU A 53 -11.21 -14.88 3.33
CA LEU A 53 -10.50 -14.87 2.05
C LEU A 53 -11.06 -13.75 1.18
N LEU A 54 -10.18 -12.88 0.70
CA LEU A 54 -10.50 -11.88 -0.32
C LEU A 54 -10.14 -12.45 -1.69
N LEU A 55 -11.13 -12.44 -2.61
CA LEU A 55 -10.95 -12.92 -3.96
C LEU A 55 -10.97 -11.76 -4.95
N LEU A 56 -9.93 -11.69 -5.78
CA LEU A 56 -9.81 -10.74 -6.87
C LEU A 56 -9.56 -11.50 -8.19
N ARG A 57 -10.00 -10.91 -9.31
CA ARG A 57 -9.79 -11.46 -10.65
C ARG A 57 -9.29 -10.39 -11.59
N ALA A 58 -8.28 -10.71 -12.38
CA ALA A 58 -7.81 -9.86 -13.47
C ALA A 58 -8.86 -9.78 -14.57
N LYS A 59 -9.23 -8.58 -15.00
CA LYS A 59 -10.26 -8.38 -16.03
C LYS A 59 -9.81 -8.90 -17.39
N GLN A 60 -8.51 -8.81 -17.70
CA GLN A 60 -7.94 -9.13 -18.99
C GLN A 60 -7.85 -10.65 -19.28
N ASP A 61 -7.27 -11.41 -18.36
CA ASP A 61 -6.89 -12.81 -18.54
C ASP A 61 -7.54 -13.79 -17.55
N LYS A 62 -8.37 -13.25 -16.65
CA LYS A 62 -9.14 -14.02 -15.66
C LYS A 62 -8.30 -14.71 -14.57
N ARG A 63 -7.01 -14.41 -14.47
CA ARG A 63 -6.19 -14.86 -13.33
C ARG A 63 -6.75 -14.34 -12.01
N GLU A 64 -6.64 -15.14 -10.98
CA GLU A 64 -7.18 -14.82 -9.66
C GLU A 64 -6.08 -14.64 -8.64
N LEU A 65 -6.32 -13.72 -7.70
CA LEU A 65 -5.56 -13.59 -6.48
C LEU A 65 -6.48 -13.88 -5.30
N THR A 66 -5.98 -14.68 -4.37
CA THR A 66 -6.67 -15.01 -3.13
C THR A 66 -5.79 -14.62 -1.96
N MET A 67 -6.36 -13.83 -1.04
CA MET A 67 -5.63 -13.31 0.11
C MET A 67 -6.35 -13.66 1.40
N PHE A 68 -5.65 -14.27 2.34
CA PHE A 68 -6.11 -14.35 3.73
C PHE A 68 -6.05 -12.96 4.36
N ILE A 69 -7.14 -12.54 4.98
CA ILE A 69 -7.23 -11.24 5.66
C ILE A 69 -7.89 -11.39 7.03
N GLY A 70 -7.68 -10.42 7.92
CA GLY A 70 -8.33 -10.43 9.22
C GLY A 70 -9.84 -10.11 9.14
N PRO A 71 -10.63 -10.46 10.16
CA PRO A 71 -12.07 -10.17 10.18
C PRO A 71 -12.39 -8.68 10.12
N VAL A 72 -11.54 -7.83 10.69
CA VAL A 72 -11.70 -6.37 10.67
C VAL A 72 -11.49 -5.83 9.26
N GLU A 73 -10.47 -6.31 8.57
CA GLU A 73 -10.16 -5.96 7.18
C GLU A 73 -11.26 -6.46 6.24
N ALA A 74 -11.74 -7.68 6.47
CA ALA A 74 -12.87 -8.23 5.71
C ALA A 74 -14.12 -7.35 5.84
N ASN A 75 -14.46 -6.91 7.06
CA ASN A 75 -15.58 -6.00 7.29
C ASN A 75 -15.37 -4.64 6.60
N ALA A 76 -14.15 -4.10 6.64
CA ALA A 76 -13.80 -2.84 5.97
C ALA A 76 -14.01 -2.90 4.44
N ILE A 77 -13.84 -4.08 3.83
CA ILE A 77 -14.08 -4.34 2.40
C ILE A 77 -15.55 -4.66 2.14
N ALA A 78 -16.20 -5.47 2.98
CA ALA A 78 -17.59 -5.87 2.79
C ALA A 78 -18.57 -4.67 2.76
N ILE A 79 -18.35 -3.68 3.63
CA ILE A 79 -19.21 -2.50 3.75
C ILE A 79 -19.39 -1.77 2.40
N PRO A 80 -18.33 -1.30 1.71
CA PRO A 80 -18.48 -0.65 0.42
C PRO A 80 -18.95 -1.60 -0.69
N LEU A 81 -18.57 -2.89 -0.68
CA LEU A 81 -19.05 -3.86 -1.65
C LEU A 81 -20.56 -4.07 -1.58
N GLN A 82 -21.14 -3.98 -0.40
CA GLN A 82 -22.59 -4.14 -0.18
C GLN A 82 -23.35 -2.80 -0.30
N GLY A 83 -22.65 -1.71 -0.64
CA GLY A 83 -23.25 -0.38 -0.72
C GLY A 83 -23.75 0.17 0.62
N MET A 84 -23.31 -0.41 1.72
CA MET A 84 -23.72 0.03 3.07
C MET A 84 -23.11 1.39 3.40
N ARG A 85 -23.90 2.23 4.06
CA ARG A 85 -23.48 3.55 4.56
C ARG A 85 -23.65 3.60 6.07
N PRO A 86 -22.59 3.39 6.83
CA PRO A 86 -22.64 3.55 8.29
C PRO A 86 -23.05 4.98 8.70
N PRO A 87 -23.73 5.15 9.85
CA PRO A 87 -24.20 6.46 10.31
C PRO A 87 -23.05 7.41 10.71
N ARG A 88 -21.86 6.86 10.93
CA ARG A 88 -20.61 7.60 11.22
C ARG A 88 -19.49 7.08 10.35
N PRO A 89 -18.53 7.96 9.92
CA PRO A 89 -17.37 7.53 9.19
C PRO A 89 -16.57 6.47 9.95
N LEU A 90 -16.19 5.39 9.27
CA LEU A 90 -15.25 4.39 9.76
C LEU A 90 -13.81 4.85 9.46
N THR A 91 -12.82 4.07 9.91
CA THR A 91 -11.40 4.44 9.78
C THR A 91 -10.99 4.76 8.34
N HIS A 92 -11.40 3.94 7.36
CA HIS A 92 -11.06 4.17 5.95
C HIS A 92 -11.82 5.37 5.36
N ASP A 93 -13.06 5.62 5.80
CA ASP A 93 -13.81 6.80 5.39
C ASP A 93 -13.14 8.07 5.94
N LEU A 94 -12.70 8.04 7.21
CA LEU A 94 -11.99 9.13 7.84
C LEU A 94 -10.64 9.39 7.15
N LEU A 95 -9.91 8.33 6.77
CA LEU A 95 -8.64 8.48 6.07
C LEU A 95 -8.82 9.14 4.70
N LEU A 96 -9.84 8.75 3.93
CA LEU A 96 -10.16 9.41 2.66
C LEU A 96 -10.56 10.88 2.88
N GLU A 97 -11.35 11.17 3.89
CA GLU A 97 -11.72 12.55 4.22
C GLU A 97 -10.47 13.40 4.54
N VAL A 98 -9.49 12.84 5.28
CA VAL A 98 -8.21 13.52 5.56
C VAL A 98 -7.45 13.76 4.25
N ILE A 99 -7.32 12.76 3.38
CA ILE A 99 -6.65 12.89 2.09
C ILE A 99 -7.29 14.03 1.27
N HIS A 100 -8.62 14.05 1.18
CA HIS A 100 -9.37 15.08 0.44
C HIS A 100 -9.21 16.48 1.07
N ARG A 101 -9.23 16.60 2.40
CA ARG A 101 -9.00 17.88 3.10
C ARG A 101 -7.61 18.45 2.81
N PHE A 102 -6.61 17.61 2.63
CA PHE A 102 -5.26 18.02 2.21
C PHE A 102 -5.11 18.14 0.68
N ARG A 103 -6.25 18.19 -0.06
CA ARG A 103 -6.29 18.33 -1.53
C ARG A 103 -5.59 17.18 -2.26
N GLY A 104 -5.51 16.02 -1.63
CA GLY A 104 -5.08 14.78 -2.25
C GLY A 104 -6.26 14.02 -2.84
N LYS A 105 -5.97 13.06 -3.70
CA LYS A 105 -6.94 12.11 -4.27
C LYS A 105 -6.27 10.75 -4.46
N LEU A 106 -6.97 9.67 -4.13
CA LEU A 106 -6.50 8.33 -4.46
C LEU A 106 -6.70 8.08 -5.97
N LYS A 107 -5.62 7.98 -6.72
CA LYS A 107 -5.66 7.73 -8.17
C LYS A 107 -5.86 6.26 -8.50
N ARG A 108 -5.14 5.39 -7.82
CA ARG A 108 -5.16 3.94 -8.01
C ARG A 108 -4.47 3.22 -6.86
N VAL A 109 -4.72 1.95 -6.78
CA VAL A 109 -4.04 1.00 -5.91
C VAL A 109 -3.28 -0.01 -6.77
N VAL A 110 -2.09 -0.40 -6.37
CA VAL A 110 -1.29 -1.41 -7.06
C VAL A 110 -0.87 -2.48 -6.07
N ILE A 111 -1.32 -3.71 -6.26
CA ILE A 111 -0.78 -4.90 -5.58
C ILE A 111 0.52 -5.22 -6.29
N THR A 112 1.64 -5.01 -5.61
CA THR A 112 2.96 -4.95 -6.25
C THR A 112 3.66 -6.29 -6.32
N ASP A 113 3.48 -7.12 -5.30
CA ASP A 113 4.26 -8.35 -5.15
C ASP A 113 3.61 -9.33 -4.16
N MET A 114 4.08 -10.58 -4.21
CA MET A 114 3.79 -11.60 -3.19
C MET A 114 5.10 -12.28 -2.79
N ARG A 115 5.52 -12.05 -1.55
CA ARG A 115 6.78 -12.60 -0.99
C ARG A 115 6.49 -13.35 0.30
N GLU A 116 7.01 -14.55 0.41
CA GLU A 116 6.89 -15.38 1.62
C GLU A 116 5.44 -15.50 2.14
N GLY A 117 4.48 -15.64 1.21
CA GLY A 117 3.06 -15.73 1.55
C GLY A 117 2.38 -14.40 1.89
N THR A 118 3.10 -13.28 1.80
CA THR A 118 2.58 -11.93 2.11
C THR A 118 2.47 -11.09 0.85
N TYR A 119 1.29 -10.52 0.60
CA TYR A 119 1.06 -9.56 -0.46
C TYR A 119 1.43 -8.14 -0.03
N TYR A 120 2.00 -7.38 -0.96
CA TYR A 120 2.37 -5.97 -0.81
C TYR A 120 1.55 -5.11 -1.75
N ALA A 121 1.24 -3.89 -1.33
CA ALA A 121 0.51 -2.95 -2.16
C ALA A 121 0.98 -1.51 -1.93
N ASN A 122 0.73 -0.68 -2.94
CA ASN A 122 0.94 0.75 -2.89
C ASN A 122 -0.37 1.51 -3.15
N LEU A 123 -0.57 2.58 -2.39
CA LEU A 123 -1.53 3.63 -2.71
C LEU A 123 -0.83 4.65 -3.59
N ILE A 124 -1.43 4.98 -4.72
CA ILE A 124 -0.94 6.05 -5.59
C ILE A 124 -1.89 7.24 -5.44
N LEU A 125 -1.41 8.25 -4.75
CA LEU A 125 -2.15 9.49 -4.50
C LEU A 125 -1.72 10.56 -5.49
N ASP A 126 -2.65 11.43 -5.88
CA ASP A 126 -2.35 12.74 -6.45
C ASP A 126 -2.40 13.76 -5.30
N ALA A 127 -1.32 14.45 -5.09
CA ALA A 127 -1.24 15.57 -4.16
C ALA A 127 -0.84 16.84 -4.92
N GLN A 128 -1.84 17.62 -5.32
CA GLN A 128 -1.65 18.89 -6.03
C GLN A 128 -0.88 18.73 -7.35
N GLY A 129 -1.17 17.69 -8.12
CA GLY A 129 -0.53 17.40 -9.40
C GLY A 129 0.76 16.58 -9.31
N GLN A 130 1.18 16.20 -8.11
CA GLN A 130 2.31 15.30 -7.89
C GLN A 130 1.83 13.92 -7.46
N GLU A 131 2.34 12.87 -8.08
CA GLU A 131 2.08 11.51 -7.63
C GLU A 131 2.92 11.19 -6.39
N MET A 132 2.25 10.68 -5.36
CA MET A 132 2.87 10.15 -4.15
C MET A 132 2.57 8.68 -4.05
N VAL A 133 3.59 7.89 -3.76
CA VAL A 133 3.49 6.44 -3.56
C VAL A 133 3.62 6.15 -2.07
N LEU A 134 2.61 5.48 -1.50
CA LEU A 134 2.62 5.07 -0.11
C LEU A 134 2.51 3.54 -0.03
N ASP A 135 3.39 2.93 0.75
CA ASP A 135 3.28 1.51 1.10
C ASP A 135 2.03 1.26 1.93
N SER A 136 1.36 0.15 1.68
CA SER A 136 0.10 -0.21 2.35
C SER A 136 -0.11 -1.72 2.35
N ARG A 137 -0.85 -2.21 3.34
CA ARG A 137 -1.40 -3.56 3.25
C ARG A 137 -2.43 -3.61 2.11
N PRO A 138 -2.49 -4.69 1.32
CA PRO A 138 -3.48 -4.83 0.24
C PRO A 138 -4.93 -4.65 0.69
N SER A 139 -5.29 -5.18 1.85
CA SER A 139 -6.65 -5.05 2.41
C SER A 139 -7.06 -3.59 2.67
N ASP A 140 -6.16 -2.78 3.22
CA ASP A 140 -6.42 -1.35 3.47
C ASP A 140 -6.51 -0.57 2.16
N ALA A 141 -5.59 -0.85 1.24
CA ALA A 141 -5.57 -0.24 -0.09
C ALA A 141 -6.87 -0.52 -0.86
N ILE A 142 -7.33 -1.79 -0.88
CA ILE A 142 -8.57 -2.20 -1.54
C ILE A 142 -9.80 -1.58 -0.86
N ALA A 143 -9.83 -1.54 0.48
CA ALA A 143 -10.90 -0.90 1.22
C ALA A 143 -11.05 0.59 0.90
N LEU A 144 -9.94 1.31 0.67
CA LEU A 144 -9.91 2.70 0.23
C LEU A 144 -10.34 2.82 -1.24
N ALA A 145 -9.81 1.96 -2.13
CA ALA A 145 -10.14 1.97 -3.55
C ALA A 145 -11.64 1.77 -3.79
N LEU A 146 -12.27 0.85 -3.09
CA LEU A 146 -13.71 0.58 -3.19
C LEU A 146 -14.57 1.79 -2.76
N ARG A 147 -14.11 2.58 -1.79
CA ARG A 147 -14.80 3.78 -1.34
C ARG A 147 -14.64 4.95 -2.28
N GLU A 148 -13.44 5.13 -2.83
CA GLU A 148 -13.11 6.21 -3.76
C GLU A 148 -13.60 5.91 -5.20
N GLY A 149 -13.86 4.63 -5.53
CA GLY A 149 -14.07 4.19 -6.91
C GLY A 149 -12.78 4.20 -7.73
N ALA A 150 -11.64 4.09 -7.06
CA ALA A 150 -10.34 4.07 -7.71
C ALA A 150 -10.00 2.68 -8.28
N PRO A 151 -9.30 2.59 -9.43
CA PRO A 151 -8.91 1.31 -10.00
C PRO A 151 -7.93 0.55 -9.09
N ILE A 152 -8.13 -0.77 -9.04
CA ILE A 152 -7.24 -1.72 -8.35
C ILE A 152 -6.45 -2.44 -9.44
N LEU A 153 -5.14 -2.38 -9.35
CA LEU A 153 -4.21 -3.02 -10.27
C LEU A 153 -3.38 -4.07 -9.54
N ALA A 154 -2.90 -5.07 -10.26
CA ALA A 154 -1.90 -6.02 -9.77
C ALA A 154 -0.74 -6.09 -10.76
N ALA A 155 0.48 -6.05 -10.26
CA ALA A 155 1.68 -6.30 -11.04
C ALA A 155 1.83 -7.80 -11.33
N GLU A 156 2.56 -8.16 -12.39
CA GLU A 156 2.84 -9.56 -12.72
C GLU A 156 3.42 -10.34 -11.52
N ALA A 157 4.31 -9.70 -10.75
CA ALA A 157 4.95 -10.30 -9.58
C ALA A 157 3.95 -10.70 -8.46
N ALA A 158 2.77 -10.10 -8.42
CA ALA A 158 1.72 -10.48 -7.47
C ALA A 158 1.08 -11.86 -7.81
N PHE A 159 1.18 -12.32 -9.06
CA PHE A 159 0.66 -13.62 -9.51
C PHE A 159 1.67 -14.77 -9.42
N VAL A 160 2.89 -14.48 -8.99
CA VAL A 160 3.91 -15.52 -8.85
C VAL A 160 3.49 -16.47 -7.74
N ARG A 161 3.29 -17.73 -8.08
CA ARG A 161 3.09 -18.80 -7.09
C ARG A 161 4.31 -18.85 -6.19
N SER A 162 4.12 -18.92 -4.87
CA SER A 162 5.19 -19.37 -3.97
C SER A 162 5.81 -20.64 -4.56
N PRO A 163 7.15 -20.77 -4.55
CA PRO A 163 7.78 -21.99 -5.03
C PRO A 163 7.12 -23.18 -4.33
N GLU A 164 6.68 -24.14 -5.13
CA GLU A 164 6.12 -25.40 -4.62
C GLU A 164 7.11 -25.99 -3.63
N PRO A 165 6.70 -26.42 -2.42
CA PRO A 165 7.61 -27.02 -1.48
C PRO A 165 8.36 -28.16 -2.22
N PRO A 166 9.65 -28.35 -2.00
CA PRO A 166 10.41 -29.38 -2.68
C PRO A 166 9.67 -30.71 -2.50
N ALA A 167 9.37 -31.36 -3.61
CA ALA A 167 8.70 -32.66 -3.63
C ALA A 167 9.47 -33.57 -2.66
N GLU A 168 8.80 -34.05 -1.61
CA GLU A 168 9.41 -35.01 -0.68
C GLU A 168 9.99 -36.17 -1.50
N GLY A 169 11.29 -36.24 -1.55
CA GLY A 169 12.02 -37.26 -2.27
C GLY A 169 11.55 -38.62 -1.78
N GLY A 170 10.91 -39.36 -2.67
CA GLY A 170 10.53 -40.75 -2.40
C GLY A 170 11.76 -41.50 -1.90
N LYS A 171 11.65 -41.98 -0.67
CA LYS A 171 12.57 -42.99 -0.14
C LYS A 171 12.27 -44.27 -0.91
N GLN A 172 13.25 -44.67 -1.71
CA GLN A 172 13.41 -46.07 -2.15
C GLN A 172 13.92 -46.90 -0.99
#